data_31d70903c94d805f72312c478bc2df22
#
_entry.id   31d70903c94d805f72312c478bc2df22
#
_cell.length_a   1.000
_cell.length_b   1.000
_cell.length_c   1.000
_cell.angle_alpha   90.00
_cell.angle_beta   90.00
_cell.angle_gamma   90.00
#
_symmetry.space_group_name_H-M   'P 1'
#
loop_
_entity.id
_entity.type
_entity.pdbx_description
1 polymer ?
#
loop_
_entity_poly.entity_id
_entity_poly.type
_entity_poly.pdbx_seq_one_letter_code
_entity_poly.pdbx_strand_id
1 'polypeptide(L)'
;MNHSKYAEELLDDFLQHVRALGGDVEPVKVLRSNTYRIGNSHVLARVAADTGKYFFGLNYVSAEEVANLDNSFVAFVCGDVGSSVILPMSELMKLLPQISHDRNGEFKINITKEL
;
A
#
# COMPACT_ATOMS: atom_id res chain seq x y z
N MET A 1 4.14 22.85 4.57
CA MET A 1 3.87 21.50 5.11
C MET A 1 4.46 20.43 4.22
N ASN A 2 5.12 19.52 4.81
CA ASN A 2 5.79 18.45 4.07
C ASN A 2 4.88 17.22 3.99
N HIS A 3 4.37 16.91 2.79
CA HIS A 3 3.52 15.74 2.55
C HIS A 3 4.25 14.43 2.87
N SER A 4 5.57 14.39 2.65
CA SER A 4 6.37 13.21 2.97
C SER A 4 6.36 12.90 4.46
N LYS A 5 6.44 13.92 5.30
CA LYS A 5 6.41 13.75 6.76
C LYS A 5 5.05 13.19 7.22
N TYR A 6 3.96 13.71 6.66
CA TYR A 6 2.63 13.21 6.98
C TYR A 6 2.47 11.74 6.56
N ALA A 7 2.95 11.40 5.36
CA ALA A 7 2.90 10.04 4.85
C ALA A 7 3.72 9.09 5.72
N GLU A 8 4.90 9.51 6.18
CA GLU A 8 5.75 8.71 7.07
C GLU A 8 5.05 8.45 8.41
N GLU A 9 4.43 9.47 8.99
CA GLU A 9 3.69 9.32 10.24
C GLU A 9 2.50 8.36 10.09
N LEU A 10 1.79 8.46 9.00
CA LEU A 10 0.64 7.59 8.72
C LEU A 10 1.09 6.14 8.52
N LEU A 11 2.20 5.93 7.82
CA LEU A 11 2.78 4.60 7.64
C LEU A 11 3.20 4.02 9.00
N ASP A 12 3.87 4.81 9.83
CA ASP A 12 4.29 4.37 11.16
C ASP A 12 3.08 3.99 12.02
N ASP A 13 2.01 4.78 11.97
CA ASP A 13 0.78 4.49 12.71
C ASP A 13 0.16 3.17 12.24
N PHE A 14 0.16 2.92 10.93
CA PHE A 14 -0.32 1.66 10.38
C PHE A 14 0.49 0.48 10.90
N LEU A 15 1.82 0.59 10.86
CA LEU A 15 2.70 -0.49 11.33
C LEU A 15 2.56 -0.73 12.83
N GLN A 16 2.41 0.32 13.64
CA GLN A 16 2.18 0.19 15.07
C GLN A 16 0.84 -0.49 15.36
N HIS A 17 -0.17 -0.16 14.59
CA HIS A 17 -1.49 -0.81 14.72
C HIS A 17 -1.38 -2.31 14.44
N VAL A 18 -0.66 -2.70 13.41
CA VAL A 18 -0.44 -4.11 13.07
C VAL A 18 0.33 -4.82 14.19
N ARG A 19 1.36 -4.19 14.74
CA ARG A 19 2.13 -4.76 15.86
C ARG A 19 1.25 -4.96 17.08
N ALA A 20 0.34 -4.02 17.36
CA ALA A 20 -0.59 -4.12 18.48
C ALA A 20 -1.55 -5.28 18.35
N LEU A 21 -1.82 -5.74 17.11
CA LEU A 21 -2.64 -6.92 16.86
C LEU A 21 -1.84 -8.22 16.98
N GLY A 22 -0.59 -8.15 17.39
CA GLY A 22 0.25 -9.32 17.67
C GLY A 22 1.12 -9.76 16.50
N GLY A 23 1.25 -8.96 15.46
CA GLY A 23 2.08 -9.28 14.30
C GLY A 23 3.52 -8.81 14.47
N ASP A 24 4.47 -9.68 14.12
CA ASP A 24 5.85 -9.26 13.93
C ASP A 24 5.95 -8.55 12.58
N VAL A 25 6.53 -7.34 12.57
CA VAL A 25 6.66 -6.54 11.37
C VAL A 25 8.14 -6.36 11.05
N GLU A 26 8.55 -6.82 9.87
CA GLU A 26 9.90 -6.66 9.39
C GLU A 26 9.89 -6.06 7.99
N PRO A 27 10.71 -5.03 7.72
CA PRO A 27 10.82 -4.50 6.37
C PRO A 27 11.43 -5.54 5.43
N VAL A 28 10.89 -5.61 4.22
CA VAL A 28 11.39 -6.47 3.15
C VAL A 28 11.83 -5.57 2.01
N LYS A 29 13.04 -5.78 1.54
CA LYS A 29 13.56 -4.96 0.46
C LYS A 29 13.04 -5.45 -0.88
N VAL A 30 12.04 -4.74 -1.42
CA VAL A 30 11.50 -4.99 -2.75
C VAL A 30 11.55 -3.68 -3.53
N LEU A 31 12.61 -3.48 -4.30
CA LEU A 31 12.82 -2.28 -5.09
C LEU A 31 12.62 -1.01 -4.25
N ARG A 32 11.76 -0.09 -4.68
CA ARG A 32 11.49 1.16 -3.96
C ARG A 32 10.15 1.14 -3.23
N SER A 33 9.63 -0.04 -2.96
CA SER A 33 8.32 -0.16 -2.31
C SER A 33 8.47 -0.28 -0.80
N ASN A 34 7.46 0.21 -0.09
CA ASN A 34 7.33 0.01 1.36
C ASN A 34 6.66 -1.34 1.59
N THR A 35 7.45 -2.39 1.62
CA THR A 35 6.97 -3.76 1.77
C THR A 35 7.44 -4.32 3.10
N TYR A 36 6.54 -5.03 3.77
CA TYR A 36 6.80 -5.58 5.11
C TYR A 36 6.34 -7.03 5.17
N ARG A 37 7.11 -7.85 5.88
CA ARG A 37 6.63 -9.16 6.28
C ARG A 37 5.89 -8.99 7.60
N ILE A 38 4.67 -9.47 7.65
CA ILE A 38 3.81 -9.41 8.83
C ILE A 38 3.33 -10.83 9.10
N GLY A 39 3.94 -11.48 10.10
CA GLY A 39 3.71 -12.90 10.33
C GLY A 39 4.12 -13.73 9.11
N ASN A 40 3.18 -14.45 8.54
CA ASN A 40 3.39 -15.26 7.32
C ASN A 40 2.99 -14.53 6.04
N SER A 41 2.66 -13.24 6.13
CA SER A 41 2.18 -12.46 5.00
C SER A 41 3.18 -11.39 4.61
N HIS A 42 3.09 -10.97 3.34
CA HIS A 42 3.88 -9.85 2.82
C HIS A 42 2.91 -8.74 2.43
N VAL A 43 3.17 -7.51 2.83
CA VAL A 43 2.25 -6.39 2.61
C VAL A 43 3.01 -5.22 1.99
N LEU A 44 2.54 -4.79 0.82
CA LEU A 44 2.98 -3.54 0.21
C LEU A 44 2.06 -2.44 0.73
N ALA A 45 2.61 -1.51 1.49
CA ALA A 45 1.85 -0.43 2.11
C ALA A 45 1.98 0.86 1.32
N ARG A 46 0.84 1.47 1.00
CA ARG A 46 0.77 2.79 0.37
C ARG A 46 -0.13 3.66 1.22
N VAL A 47 0.25 4.92 1.40
CA VAL A 47 -0.49 5.86 2.24
C VAL A 47 -0.84 7.12 1.45
N ALA A 48 -1.98 7.71 1.75
CA ALA A 48 -2.39 8.98 1.18
C ALA A 48 -2.97 9.87 2.29
N ALA A 49 -2.64 11.15 2.24
CA ALA A 49 -3.15 12.14 3.18
C ALA A 49 -4.66 12.33 2.98
N ASP A 50 -5.34 12.74 4.05
CA ASP A 50 -6.78 12.95 4.00
C ASP A 50 -7.12 14.30 3.34
N THR A 51 -7.28 14.24 2.02
CA THR A 51 -7.64 15.41 1.20
C THR A 51 -9.01 15.26 0.52
N GLY A 52 -9.79 14.25 0.97
CA GLY A 52 -11.10 13.94 0.38
C GLY A 52 -11.02 13.00 -0.81
N LYS A 53 -9.90 12.98 -1.51
CA LYS A 53 -9.60 12.03 -2.57
C LYS A 53 -8.27 11.36 -2.25
N TYR A 54 -8.22 10.07 -2.44
CA TYR A 54 -7.03 9.29 -2.12
C TYR A 54 -6.40 8.79 -3.40
N PHE A 55 -5.25 9.36 -3.71
CA PHE A 55 -4.49 9.03 -4.90
C PHE A 55 -3.24 8.25 -4.51
N PHE A 56 -3.03 7.12 -5.18
CA PHE A 56 -1.86 6.28 -4.96
C PHE A 56 -1.16 6.03 -6.28
N GLY A 57 0.15 6.30 -6.31
CA GLY A 57 0.99 5.85 -7.39
C GLY A 57 1.51 4.45 -7.08
N LEU A 58 1.49 3.55 -8.03
CA LEU A 58 1.98 2.19 -7.86
C LEU A 58 2.79 1.77 -9.08
N ASN A 59 4.05 1.45 -8.85
CA ASN A 59 4.93 0.99 -9.93
C ASN A 59 4.62 -0.47 -10.25
N TYR A 60 4.44 -0.79 -11.54
CA TYR A 60 4.09 -2.14 -11.98
C TYR A 60 5.16 -3.16 -11.59
N VAL A 61 6.44 -2.82 -11.77
CA VAL A 61 7.53 -3.77 -11.48
C VAL A 61 7.57 -4.09 -9.99
N SER A 62 7.41 -3.09 -9.14
CA SER A 62 7.34 -3.30 -7.70
C SER A 62 6.13 -4.15 -7.30
N ALA A 63 4.97 -3.88 -7.91
CA ALA A 63 3.76 -4.66 -7.64
C ALA A 63 3.95 -6.13 -8.06
N GLU A 64 4.55 -6.38 -9.22
CA GLU A 64 4.82 -7.72 -9.70
C GLU A 64 5.76 -8.48 -8.77
N GLU A 65 6.83 -7.83 -8.31
CA GLU A 65 7.77 -8.44 -7.38
C GLU A 65 7.10 -8.82 -6.05
N VAL A 66 6.25 -7.94 -5.52
CA VAL A 66 5.51 -8.25 -4.29
C VAL A 66 4.50 -9.37 -4.54
N ALA A 67 3.84 -9.38 -5.69
CA ALA A 67 2.87 -10.42 -6.03
C ALA A 67 3.50 -11.81 -6.12
N ASN A 68 4.80 -11.89 -6.38
CA ASN A 68 5.53 -13.16 -6.41
C ASN A 68 5.91 -13.67 -5.01
N LEU A 69 5.73 -12.88 -3.98
CA LEU A 69 5.96 -13.32 -2.60
C LEU A 69 4.75 -14.11 -2.10
N ASP A 70 5.00 -15.05 -1.20
CA ASP A 70 3.92 -15.87 -0.62
C ASP A 70 3.00 -14.99 0.24
N ASN A 71 1.70 -15.27 0.16
CA ASN A 71 0.67 -14.58 0.96
C ASN A 71 0.84 -13.05 0.88
N SER A 72 0.83 -12.51 -0.33
CA SER A 72 1.08 -11.10 -0.55
C SER A 72 -0.20 -10.29 -0.68
N PHE A 73 -0.17 -9.09 -0.08
CA PHE A 73 -1.29 -8.15 -0.02
C PHE A 73 -0.79 -6.74 -0.29
N VAL A 74 -1.70 -5.88 -0.70
CA VAL A 74 -1.48 -4.44 -0.72
C VAL A 74 -2.41 -3.79 0.29
N ALA A 75 -1.89 -2.80 1.02
CA ALA A 75 -2.68 -2.00 1.96
C ALA A 75 -2.65 -0.55 1.50
N PHE A 76 -3.82 0.00 1.20
CA PHE A 76 -4.00 1.41 0.88
C PHE A 76 -4.57 2.12 2.10
N VAL A 77 -3.75 2.93 2.77
CA VAL A 77 -4.16 3.66 3.97
C VAL A 77 -4.68 5.02 3.54
N CYS A 78 -5.99 5.21 3.66
CA CYS A 78 -6.70 6.37 3.13
C CYS A 78 -6.94 7.41 4.22
N GLY A 79 -5.94 8.24 4.50
CA GLY A 79 -6.05 9.35 5.44
C GLY A 79 -5.84 8.98 6.89
N ASP A 80 -6.27 7.80 7.31
CA ASP A 80 -6.05 7.28 8.67
C ASP A 80 -6.06 5.75 8.65
N VAL A 81 -5.54 5.15 9.72
CA VAL A 81 -5.37 3.69 9.81
C VAL A 81 -6.73 2.96 9.76
N GLY A 82 -7.76 3.56 10.34
CA GLY A 82 -9.11 2.98 10.31
C GLY A 82 -9.75 2.95 8.92
N SER A 83 -9.14 3.65 7.96
CA SER A 83 -9.62 3.72 6.58
C SER A 83 -8.66 3.02 5.62
N SER A 84 -8.16 1.86 6.01
CA SER A 84 -7.27 1.06 5.16
C SER A 84 -8.06 0.09 4.31
N VAL A 85 -7.68 -0.02 3.04
CA VAL A 85 -8.23 -1.01 2.11
C VAL A 85 -7.12 -2.04 1.86
N ILE A 86 -7.38 -3.28 2.21
CA ILE A 86 -6.41 -4.36 2.07
C ILE A 86 -6.92 -5.38 1.06
N LEU A 87 -6.12 -5.64 0.02
CA LEU A 87 -6.45 -6.58 -1.04
C LEU A 87 -5.32 -7.60 -1.20
N PRO A 88 -5.64 -8.86 -1.52
CA PRO A 88 -4.60 -9.77 -2.01
C PRO A 88 -3.95 -9.19 -3.27
N MET A 89 -2.63 -9.36 -3.40
CA MET A 89 -1.93 -8.89 -4.60
C MET A 89 -2.50 -9.52 -5.87
N SER A 90 -2.96 -10.77 -5.80
CA SER A 90 -3.59 -11.44 -6.95
C SER A 90 -4.83 -10.68 -7.46
N GLU A 91 -5.61 -10.10 -6.56
CA GLU A 91 -6.78 -9.30 -6.95
C GLU A 91 -6.36 -7.95 -7.53
N LEU A 92 -5.35 -7.30 -6.94
CA LEU A 92 -4.82 -6.06 -7.47
C LEU A 92 -4.30 -6.25 -8.90
N MET A 93 -3.52 -7.31 -9.13
CA MET A 93 -2.95 -7.59 -10.45
C MET A 93 -4.00 -7.81 -11.53
N LYS A 94 -5.17 -8.32 -11.16
CA LYS A 94 -6.31 -8.45 -12.09
C LYS A 94 -6.92 -7.11 -12.43
N LEU A 95 -6.87 -6.14 -11.53
CA LEU A 95 -7.44 -4.80 -11.73
C LEU A 95 -6.51 -3.88 -12.52
N LEU A 96 -5.20 -4.06 -12.43
CA LEU A 96 -4.23 -3.15 -13.04
C LEU A 96 -4.44 -2.94 -14.54
N PRO A 97 -4.79 -3.96 -15.37
CA PRO A 97 -5.05 -3.72 -16.79
C PRO A 97 -6.18 -2.74 -17.07
N GLN A 98 -7.06 -2.50 -16.09
CA GLN A 98 -8.19 -1.58 -16.22
C GLN A 98 -7.88 -0.18 -15.69
N ILE A 99 -6.68 0.03 -15.14
CA ILE A 99 -6.26 1.27 -14.50
C ILE A 99 -5.27 1.99 -15.39
N SER A 100 -5.38 3.32 -15.48
CA SER A 100 -4.46 4.14 -16.26
C SER A 100 -3.05 4.09 -15.70
N HIS A 101 -2.08 4.11 -16.58
CA HIS A 101 -0.67 4.17 -16.19
C HIS A 101 0.08 5.16 -17.09
N ASP A 102 1.22 5.64 -16.59
CA ASP A 102 2.08 6.52 -17.37
C ASP A 102 3.15 5.71 -18.13
N ARG A 103 4.07 6.42 -18.81
CA ARG A 103 5.13 5.79 -19.60
C ARG A 103 6.10 4.95 -18.78
N ASN A 104 6.22 5.27 -17.50
CA ASN A 104 7.17 4.61 -16.61
C ASN A 104 6.57 3.41 -15.90
N GLY A 105 5.34 3.03 -16.25
CA GLY A 105 4.65 1.92 -15.61
C GLY A 105 4.07 2.25 -14.25
N GLU A 106 3.88 3.54 -13.96
CA GLU A 106 3.23 3.98 -12.73
C GLU A 106 1.72 3.98 -12.92
N PHE A 107 1.03 3.13 -12.17
CA PHE A 107 -0.43 3.09 -12.15
C PHE A 107 -0.98 4.16 -11.23
N LYS A 108 -2.05 4.82 -11.66
CA LYS A 108 -2.71 5.89 -10.92
C LYS A 108 -3.99 5.35 -10.32
N ILE A 109 -3.94 5.06 -9.04
CA ILE A 109 -5.05 4.44 -8.32
C ILE A 109 -5.76 5.51 -7.51
N ASN A 110 -7.07 5.65 -7.73
CA ASN A 110 -7.91 6.59 -6.99
C ASN A 110 -8.91 5.80 -6.15
N ILE A 111 -8.94 6.08 -4.87
CA ILE A 111 -9.89 5.48 -3.95
C ILE A 111 -10.75 6.61 -3.39
N THR A 112 -12.06 6.45 -3.44
CA THR A 112 -13.01 7.42 -2.90
C THR A 112 -13.74 6.80 -1.72
N LYS A 113 -13.78 7.53 -0.61
CA LYS A 113 -14.63 7.15 0.51
C LYS A 113 -16.05 7.53 0.18
N GLU A 114 -16.96 6.57 0.21
CA GLU A 114 -18.38 6.82 0.13
C GLU A 114 -18.96 6.74 1.54
N LEU A 115 -19.76 7.73 1.87
CA LEU A 115 -20.46 7.78 3.16
C LEU A 115 -21.81 7.12 3.07
#